data_6d6022b11f1744c8711049ec8d2f345e
#
_entry.id   6d6022b11f1744c8711049ec8d2f345e
#
_cell.length_a   1.000
_cell.length_b   1.000
_cell.length_c   1.000
_cell.angle_alpha   90.00
_cell.angle_beta   90.00
_cell.angle_gamma   90.00
#
_symmetry.space_group_name_H-M   'P 1'
#
loop_
_entity.id
_entity.type
_entity.pdbx_description
1 polymer ?
#
loop_
_entity_poly.entity_id
_entity_poly.type
_entity_poly.pdbx_seq_one_letter_code
_entity_poly.pdbx_strand_id
1 'polypeptide(L)'
;MNTQVKKLLRGKKACSPGSHLWLKKKNGSTTKGAVKIGQGQYGKVYRGCVDDGCKKFVVYKEIRQPRLTEKTNNAPLAGFVNAVKSVNPKMEFTVAKKLENYGVPKMYLYKACDGKDYLYSEFIDGQELEKWMKTRPTLDAVRSVMAQIVYNLYRIHKKYPGFRHHDLHGGNIMVRTVPDKNIQISLNKKYSIPNAGVEAVIIDFGFSAFPRIRNPLINTRNYVNIGISRKSDRFYDLHLFLNTMYGLCRQPSNRTERMVKTLVQSLLPPEYLSMKSTKIKNFRLRGNMNHTLPSFETVLMRPFFTETSKVNQFQKLFTKPKVSPKRLVFKAPPVVTKQVGNAKARAIAILKAGKLITKKKPVMKFTKK
;
A
#
# COMPACT_ATOMS: atom_id res chain seq x y z
N MET A 1 -10.86 23.23 -6.56
CA MET A 1 -10.25 22.26 -7.49
C MET A 1 -11.28 21.58 -8.41
N ASN A 2 -12.28 20.88 -7.88
CA ASN A 2 -13.27 20.16 -8.72
C ASN A 2 -13.96 21.08 -9.74
N THR A 3 -14.44 22.27 -9.32
CA THR A 3 -15.07 23.24 -10.20
C THR A 3 -14.13 23.75 -11.29
N GLN A 4 -12.85 23.99 -10.94
CA GLN A 4 -11.83 24.41 -11.93
C GLN A 4 -11.57 23.35 -12.99
N VAL A 5 -11.40 22.06 -12.55
CA VAL A 5 -11.22 20.92 -13.46
C VAL A 5 -12.43 20.79 -14.39
N LYS A 6 -13.65 20.84 -13.86
CA LYS A 6 -14.89 20.77 -14.64
C LYS A 6 -15.02 21.92 -15.64
N LYS A 7 -14.65 23.16 -15.24
CA LYS A 7 -14.69 24.32 -16.12
C LYS A 7 -13.66 24.19 -17.25
N LEU A 8 -12.40 23.81 -16.91
CA LEU A 8 -11.31 23.65 -17.87
C LEU A 8 -11.58 22.55 -18.91
N LEU A 9 -12.11 21.42 -18.44
CA LEU A 9 -12.34 20.21 -19.23
C LEU A 9 -13.83 20.02 -19.61
N ARG A 10 -14.56 21.11 -19.83
CA ARG A 10 -15.98 21.07 -20.23
C ARG A 10 -16.13 20.53 -21.66
N GLY A 11 -17.13 19.70 -21.88
CA GLY A 11 -17.51 19.21 -23.21
C GLY A 11 -16.42 18.33 -23.85
N LYS A 12 -16.09 18.60 -25.10
CA LYS A 12 -15.07 17.86 -25.89
C LYS A 12 -13.65 18.05 -25.37
N LYS A 13 -13.35 19.11 -24.61
CA LYS A 13 -12.02 19.37 -24.02
C LYS A 13 -11.56 18.24 -23.09
N ALA A 14 -12.48 17.54 -22.45
CA ALA A 14 -12.16 16.37 -21.62
C ALA A 14 -11.67 15.15 -22.42
N CYS A 15 -11.82 15.15 -23.73
CA CYS A 15 -11.33 14.09 -24.62
C CYS A 15 -9.91 14.34 -25.15
N SER A 16 -9.34 15.53 -24.90
CA SER A 16 -7.98 15.91 -25.27
C SER A 16 -7.25 16.63 -24.12
N PRO A 17 -7.09 15.98 -22.97
CA PRO A 17 -6.55 16.64 -21.77
C PRO A 17 -5.17 17.26 -21.97
N GLY A 18 -4.30 16.64 -22.77
CA GLY A 18 -2.96 17.16 -23.07
C GLY A 18 -2.95 18.54 -23.75
N SER A 19 -4.03 18.91 -24.47
CA SER A 19 -4.15 20.23 -25.12
C SER A 19 -4.68 21.31 -24.17
N HIS A 20 -5.20 20.93 -23.00
CA HIS A 20 -5.87 21.85 -22.08
C HIS A 20 -5.23 21.96 -20.71
N LEU A 21 -4.57 20.89 -20.24
CA LEU A 21 -3.78 20.90 -19.02
C LEU A 21 -2.43 21.57 -19.28
N TRP A 22 -1.74 21.93 -18.21
CA TRP A 22 -0.42 22.52 -18.22
C TRP A 22 0.62 21.58 -17.65
N LEU A 23 1.85 21.73 -18.12
CA LEU A 23 3.04 20.99 -17.67
C LEU A 23 4.16 21.97 -17.38
N LYS A 24 4.75 21.90 -16.20
CA LYS A 24 5.94 22.65 -15.83
C LYS A 24 7.18 21.92 -16.34
N LYS A 25 7.99 22.57 -17.14
CA LYS A 25 9.27 22.08 -17.65
C LYS A 25 10.37 22.20 -16.61
N LYS A 26 11.49 21.54 -16.82
CA LYS A 26 12.66 21.60 -15.91
C LYS A 26 13.22 23.01 -15.74
N ASN A 27 13.17 23.83 -16.78
CA ASN A 27 13.60 25.24 -16.76
C ASN A 27 12.60 26.19 -16.07
N GLY A 28 11.53 25.65 -15.44
CA GLY A 28 10.51 26.44 -14.76
C GLY A 28 9.38 26.96 -15.64
N SER A 29 9.55 27.02 -16.97
CA SER A 29 8.49 27.44 -17.89
C SER A 29 7.35 26.44 -17.95
N THR A 30 6.16 26.89 -18.37
CA THR A 30 4.98 26.05 -18.52
C THR A 30 4.57 25.94 -20.00
N THR A 31 3.99 24.82 -20.36
CA THR A 31 3.44 24.55 -21.69
C THR A 31 2.18 23.72 -21.58
N LYS A 32 1.38 23.66 -22.64
CA LYS A 32 0.27 22.70 -22.68
C LYS A 32 0.80 21.28 -22.71
N GLY A 33 0.24 20.42 -21.87
CA GLY A 33 0.67 19.03 -21.80
C GLY A 33 0.31 18.34 -20.48
N ALA A 34 0.68 17.07 -20.44
CA ALA A 34 0.65 16.24 -19.25
C ALA A 34 1.78 15.22 -19.29
N VAL A 35 2.31 14.83 -18.15
CA VAL A 35 3.36 13.82 -18.04
C VAL A 35 2.77 12.48 -17.66
N LYS A 36 3.18 11.42 -18.35
CA LYS A 36 2.83 10.04 -18.00
C LYS A 36 3.54 9.69 -16.68
N ILE A 37 2.78 9.30 -15.67
CA ILE A 37 3.27 8.92 -14.34
C ILE A 37 3.08 7.43 -14.03
N GLY A 38 2.28 6.72 -14.81
CA GLY A 38 2.05 5.30 -14.62
C GLY A 38 1.40 4.62 -15.81
N GLN A 39 1.42 3.29 -15.79
CA GLN A 39 0.72 2.45 -16.75
C GLN A 39 0.27 1.18 -16.05
N GLY A 40 -1.02 0.91 -16.09
CA GLY A 40 -1.62 -0.34 -15.64
C GLY A 40 -2.03 -1.22 -16.82
N GLN A 41 -2.63 -2.38 -16.50
CA GLN A 41 -3.10 -3.34 -17.49
C GLN A 41 -4.13 -2.73 -18.46
N TYR A 42 -4.99 -1.82 -17.98
CA TYR A 42 -6.14 -1.30 -18.72
C TYR A 42 -6.00 0.16 -19.13
N GLY A 43 -4.93 0.86 -18.75
CA GLY A 43 -4.82 2.27 -19.05
C GLY A 43 -3.49 2.90 -18.71
N LYS A 44 -3.35 4.15 -19.13
CA LYS A 44 -2.19 5.00 -18.83
C LYS A 44 -2.62 6.11 -17.90
N VAL A 45 -1.76 6.45 -16.94
CA VAL A 45 -2.01 7.50 -15.93
C VAL A 45 -1.10 8.67 -16.20
N TYR A 46 -1.70 9.87 -16.23
CA TYR A 46 -1.01 11.11 -16.52
C TYR A 46 -1.29 12.14 -15.43
N ARG A 47 -0.31 13.02 -15.17
CA ARG A 47 -0.44 14.20 -14.32
C ARG A 47 -0.32 15.46 -15.15
N GLY A 48 -1.19 16.42 -14.92
CA GLY A 48 -1.13 17.77 -15.47
C GLY A 48 -1.57 18.81 -14.45
N CYS A 49 -1.41 20.09 -14.77
CA CYS A 49 -1.84 21.19 -13.92
C CYS A 49 -3.12 21.80 -14.48
N VAL A 50 -4.00 22.27 -13.60
CA VAL A 50 -5.25 22.95 -13.98
C VAL A 50 -5.07 24.46 -14.17
N ASP A 51 -3.93 25.00 -13.80
CA ASP A 51 -3.53 26.40 -13.94
C ASP A 51 -2.16 26.51 -14.60
N ASP A 52 -1.86 27.62 -15.22
CA ASP A 52 -0.61 27.91 -15.92
C ASP A 52 0.59 28.04 -14.98
N GLY A 53 0.36 28.48 -13.72
CA GLY A 53 1.40 28.49 -12.68
C GLY A 53 1.75 27.10 -12.12
N CYS A 54 1.06 26.05 -12.55
CA CYS A 54 1.23 24.67 -12.08
C CYS A 54 1.19 24.51 -10.56
N LYS A 55 0.32 25.24 -9.87
CA LYS A 55 0.10 25.16 -8.43
C LYS A 55 -0.88 24.05 -8.02
N LYS A 56 -1.74 23.64 -8.95
CA LYS A 56 -2.80 22.64 -8.71
C LYS A 56 -2.73 21.53 -9.74
N PHE A 57 -2.47 20.32 -9.24
CA PHE A 57 -2.34 19.13 -10.08
C PHE A 57 -3.65 18.35 -10.18
N VAL A 58 -3.83 17.68 -11.31
CA VAL A 58 -4.86 16.69 -11.56
C VAL A 58 -4.23 15.45 -12.19
N VAL A 59 -4.74 14.30 -11.82
CA VAL A 59 -4.44 13.04 -12.50
C VAL A 59 -5.58 12.69 -13.43
N TYR A 60 -5.26 12.15 -14.60
CA TYR A 60 -6.23 11.43 -15.38
C TYR A 60 -5.72 10.06 -15.81
N LYS A 61 -6.62 9.08 -15.77
CA LYS A 61 -6.41 7.72 -16.27
C LYS A 61 -7.08 7.64 -17.64
N GLU A 62 -6.29 7.41 -18.69
CA GLU A 62 -6.77 7.14 -20.04
C GLU A 62 -6.95 5.63 -20.20
N ILE A 63 -8.16 5.20 -20.48
CA ILE A 63 -8.52 3.80 -20.67
C ILE A 63 -8.99 3.63 -22.12
N ARG A 64 -8.30 2.77 -22.88
CA ARG A 64 -8.71 2.45 -24.23
C ARG A 64 -9.88 1.49 -24.20
N GLN A 65 -10.92 1.81 -24.96
CA GLN A 65 -12.02 0.90 -25.24
C GLN A 65 -11.67 0.08 -26.48
N PRO A 66 -11.80 -1.26 -26.45
CA PRO A 66 -11.56 -2.07 -27.63
C PRO A 66 -12.63 -1.74 -28.69
N ARG A 67 -12.19 -1.48 -29.94
CA ARG A 67 -13.11 -1.36 -31.07
C ARG A 67 -13.82 -2.68 -31.30
N LEU A 68 -15.12 -2.64 -31.53
CA LEU A 68 -15.96 -3.84 -31.76
C LEU A 68 -15.56 -4.64 -33.02
N THR A 69 -14.71 -4.06 -33.88
CA THR A 69 -14.31 -4.63 -35.18
C THR A 69 -13.09 -5.58 -35.13
N GLU A 70 -12.38 -5.66 -34.01
CA GLU A 70 -11.28 -6.60 -33.91
C GLU A 70 -11.77 -8.02 -33.60
N LYS A 71 -12.15 -8.77 -34.65
CA LYS A 71 -12.30 -10.25 -34.61
C LYS A 71 -10.88 -10.84 -34.51
N THR A 72 -10.40 -11.07 -33.29
CA THR A 72 -9.17 -11.82 -33.08
C THR A 72 -9.46 -13.30 -33.06
N ASN A 73 -9.09 -14.01 -34.12
CA ASN A 73 -9.26 -15.47 -34.27
C ASN A 73 -8.22 -16.27 -33.43
N ASN A 74 -7.32 -15.61 -32.70
CA ASN A 74 -6.29 -16.26 -31.89
C ASN A 74 -6.74 -16.45 -30.44
N ALA A 75 -6.90 -17.68 -29.99
CA ALA A 75 -7.40 -18.05 -28.67
C ALA A 75 -6.73 -17.38 -27.45
N PRO A 76 -5.38 -17.14 -27.39
CA PRO A 76 -4.76 -16.42 -26.28
C PRO A 76 -5.16 -14.95 -26.22
N LEU A 77 -5.32 -14.28 -27.39
CA LEU A 77 -5.75 -12.89 -27.50
C LEU A 77 -7.25 -12.71 -27.18
N ALA A 78 -8.10 -13.71 -27.47
CA ALA A 78 -9.54 -13.64 -27.18
C ALA A 78 -9.82 -13.50 -25.68
N GLY A 79 -9.06 -14.15 -24.80
CA GLY A 79 -9.15 -13.97 -23.34
C GLY A 79 -8.80 -12.57 -22.88
N PHE A 80 -7.75 -11.97 -23.45
CA PHE A 80 -7.32 -10.62 -23.17
C PHE A 80 -8.34 -9.58 -23.69
N VAL A 81 -8.80 -9.72 -24.93
CA VAL A 81 -9.82 -8.85 -25.54
C VAL A 81 -11.14 -8.90 -24.76
N ASN A 82 -11.56 -10.07 -24.31
CA ASN A 82 -12.77 -10.20 -23.48
C ASN A 82 -12.57 -9.56 -22.09
N ALA A 83 -11.41 -9.64 -21.48
CA ALA A 83 -11.09 -8.95 -20.25
C ALA A 83 -11.12 -7.43 -20.43
N VAL A 84 -10.52 -6.91 -21.51
CA VAL A 84 -10.53 -5.47 -21.83
C VAL A 84 -11.95 -4.97 -22.15
N LYS A 85 -12.76 -5.74 -22.88
CA LYS A 85 -14.21 -5.44 -23.12
C LYS A 85 -15.04 -5.36 -21.85
N SER A 86 -14.57 -6.02 -20.76
CA SER A 86 -15.26 -6.04 -19.48
C SER A 86 -14.86 -4.90 -18.54
N VAL A 87 -13.87 -4.06 -18.91
CA VAL A 87 -13.49 -2.88 -18.12
C VAL A 87 -14.62 -1.85 -18.17
N ASN A 88 -15.02 -1.37 -17.02
CA ASN A 88 -16.08 -0.36 -16.90
C ASN A 88 -15.57 0.88 -16.15
N PRO A 89 -14.93 1.83 -16.83
CA PRO A 89 -14.38 3.03 -16.22
C PRO A 89 -15.43 3.91 -15.51
N LYS A 90 -16.65 3.95 -16.03
CA LYS A 90 -17.77 4.66 -15.39
C LYS A 90 -18.10 4.05 -14.03
N MET A 91 -18.05 2.71 -13.93
CA MET A 91 -18.22 1.99 -12.66
C MET A 91 -17.11 2.34 -11.69
N GLU A 92 -15.83 2.25 -12.12
CA GLU A 92 -14.66 2.62 -11.31
C GLU A 92 -14.80 4.04 -10.75
N PHE A 93 -15.12 5.02 -11.59
CA PHE A 93 -15.41 6.40 -11.19
C PHE A 93 -16.54 6.49 -10.17
N THR A 94 -17.65 5.79 -10.40
CA THR A 94 -18.84 5.85 -9.55
C THR A 94 -18.57 5.28 -8.16
N VAL A 95 -17.82 4.16 -8.08
CA VAL A 95 -17.43 3.55 -6.81
C VAL A 95 -16.48 4.48 -6.05
N ALA A 96 -15.41 4.94 -6.69
CA ALA A 96 -14.44 5.85 -6.06
C ALA A 96 -15.13 7.13 -5.58
N LYS A 97 -16.04 7.70 -6.36
CA LYS A 97 -16.82 8.90 -6.00
C LYS A 97 -17.65 8.70 -4.73
N LYS A 98 -18.26 7.52 -4.54
CA LYS A 98 -19.04 7.19 -3.34
C LYS A 98 -18.14 7.02 -2.10
N LEU A 99 -16.85 6.75 -2.28
CA LEU A 99 -15.90 6.44 -1.23
C LEU A 99 -14.95 7.60 -0.87
N GLU A 100 -15.08 8.79 -1.45
CA GLU A 100 -14.16 9.94 -1.26
C GLU A 100 -13.88 10.31 0.21
N ASN A 101 -14.80 10.00 1.14
CA ASN A 101 -14.63 10.29 2.57
C ASN A 101 -13.96 9.15 3.37
N TYR A 102 -13.39 8.16 2.68
CA TYR A 102 -12.84 6.94 3.27
C TYR A 102 -11.38 6.70 2.86
N GLY A 103 -10.58 7.76 2.78
CA GLY A 103 -9.18 7.63 2.36
C GLY A 103 -9.05 7.25 0.89
N VAL A 104 -9.85 7.85 0.02
CA VAL A 104 -9.89 7.66 -1.43
C VAL A 104 -9.70 9.02 -2.10
N PRO A 105 -9.02 9.12 -3.26
CA PRO A 105 -8.84 10.39 -3.96
C PRO A 105 -10.19 11.04 -4.32
N LYS A 106 -10.25 12.36 -4.32
CA LYS A 106 -11.42 13.08 -4.83
C LYS A 106 -11.54 12.84 -6.34
N MET A 107 -12.73 12.40 -6.77
CA MET A 107 -13.05 12.18 -8.18
C MET A 107 -13.67 13.42 -8.78
N TYR A 108 -13.08 13.94 -9.85
CA TYR A 108 -13.50 15.21 -10.44
C TYR A 108 -14.45 15.03 -11.61
N LEU A 109 -14.10 14.16 -12.57
CA LEU A 109 -14.83 14.00 -13.80
C LEU A 109 -14.61 12.60 -14.38
N TYR A 110 -15.67 12.02 -14.95
CA TYR A 110 -15.60 10.92 -15.91
C TYR A 110 -16.06 11.43 -17.27
N LYS A 111 -15.35 11.05 -18.34
CA LYS A 111 -15.74 11.39 -19.71
C LYS A 111 -15.51 10.20 -20.64
N ALA A 112 -16.59 9.78 -21.28
CA ALA A 112 -16.52 8.86 -22.42
C ALA A 112 -16.22 9.65 -23.70
N CYS A 113 -15.28 9.14 -24.49
CA CYS A 113 -14.87 9.71 -25.76
C CYS A 113 -14.77 8.60 -26.80
N ASP A 114 -14.57 8.95 -28.07
CA ASP A 114 -14.43 7.95 -29.12
C ASP A 114 -13.20 7.07 -28.89
N GLY A 115 -13.42 5.78 -28.67
CA GLY A 115 -12.40 4.77 -28.43
C GLY A 115 -11.60 4.90 -27.11
N LYS A 116 -11.95 5.86 -26.24
CA LYS A 116 -11.25 6.09 -24.97
C LYS A 116 -12.16 6.65 -23.91
N ASP A 117 -11.88 6.28 -22.66
CA ASP A 117 -12.48 6.88 -21.48
C ASP A 117 -11.43 7.58 -20.62
N TYR A 118 -11.84 8.64 -19.96
CA TYR A 118 -10.99 9.43 -19.08
C TYR A 118 -11.60 9.55 -17.69
N LEU A 119 -10.81 9.21 -16.65
CA LEU A 119 -11.14 9.44 -15.26
C LEU A 119 -10.20 10.51 -14.70
N TYR A 120 -10.78 11.58 -14.19
CA TYR A 120 -10.02 12.68 -13.58
C TYR A 120 -10.19 12.66 -12.07
N SER A 121 -9.07 12.72 -11.36
CA SER A 121 -9.03 12.66 -9.89
C SER A 121 -7.97 13.58 -9.29
N GLU A 122 -8.00 13.68 -7.97
CA GLU A 122 -6.94 14.28 -7.17
C GLU A 122 -5.59 13.63 -7.47
N PHE A 123 -4.56 14.45 -7.61
CA PHE A 123 -3.17 13.97 -7.59
C PHE A 123 -2.76 13.74 -6.13
N ILE A 124 -2.32 12.53 -5.82
CA ILE A 124 -1.75 12.18 -4.52
C ILE A 124 -0.24 12.32 -4.64
N ASP A 125 0.29 13.38 -4.02
CA ASP A 125 1.74 13.62 -3.98
C ASP A 125 2.38 12.71 -2.93
N GLY A 126 2.70 11.50 -3.35
CA GLY A 126 3.18 10.43 -2.49
C GLY A 126 3.76 9.27 -3.29
N GLN A 127 4.00 8.18 -2.60
CA GLN A 127 4.55 6.94 -3.16
C GLN A 127 3.58 5.78 -2.95
N GLU A 128 3.61 4.79 -3.84
CA GLU A 128 2.99 3.49 -3.60
C GLU A 128 3.55 2.86 -2.31
N LEU A 129 2.71 2.20 -1.53
CA LEU A 129 3.10 1.60 -0.25
C LEU A 129 4.35 0.71 -0.36
N GLU A 130 4.47 -0.06 -1.45
CA GLU A 130 5.63 -0.92 -1.68
C GLU A 130 6.94 -0.13 -1.83
N LYS A 131 6.90 1.01 -2.52
CA LYS A 131 8.04 1.91 -2.68
C LYS A 131 8.32 2.65 -1.38
N TRP A 132 7.27 3.10 -0.70
CA TRP A 132 7.39 3.81 0.56
C TRP A 132 7.99 2.92 1.67
N MET A 133 7.62 1.65 1.76
CA MET A 133 8.22 0.71 2.72
C MET A 133 9.73 0.53 2.51
N LYS A 134 10.23 0.63 1.27
CA LYS A 134 11.67 0.58 0.97
C LYS A 134 12.45 1.78 1.51
N THR A 135 11.81 2.89 1.82
CA THR A 135 12.44 4.06 2.48
C THR A 135 12.70 3.84 3.98
N ARG A 136 12.35 2.67 4.52
CA ARG A 136 12.49 2.29 5.94
C ARG A 136 11.78 3.27 6.88
N PRO A 137 10.47 3.47 6.73
CA PRO A 137 9.72 4.40 7.56
C PRO A 137 9.75 4.00 9.04
N THR A 138 9.47 4.97 9.91
CA THR A 138 9.40 4.72 11.36
C THR A 138 8.25 3.76 11.69
N LEU A 139 8.36 3.08 12.83
CA LEU A 139 7.30 2.18 13.31
C LEU A 139 5.96 2.92 13.45
N ASP A 140 5.97 4.15 13.95
CA ASP A 140 4.76 4.95 14.16
C ASP A 140 4.11 5.34 12.83
N ALA A 141 4.90 5.65 11.80
CA ALA A 141 4.39 5.91 10.46
C ALA A 141 3.75 4.65 9.83
N VAL A 142 4.41 3.48 9.94
CA VAL A 142 3.86 2.20 9.45
C VAL A 142 2.59 1.81 10.22
N ARG A 143 2.61 1.96 11.54
CA ARG A 143 1.44 1.73 12.41
C ARG A 143 0.27 2.60 12.00
N SER A 144 0.53 3.88 11.74
CA SER A 144 -0.47 4.83 11.30
C SER A 144 -1.08 4.45 9.94
N VAL A 145 -0.25 4.14 8.94
CA VAL A 145 -0.70 3.69 7.61
C VAL A 145 -1.60 2.45 7.73
N MET A 146 -1.15 1.45 8.50
CA MET A 146 -1.94 0.22 8.69
C MET A 146 -3.28 0.51 9.38
N ALA A 147 -3.28 1.33 10.42
CA ALA A 147 -4.51 1.71 11.11
C ALA A 147 -5.47 2.49 10.21
N GLN A 148 -4.98 3.42 9.40
CA GLN A 148 -5.80 4.18 8.45
C GLN A 148 -6.48 3.27 7.43
N ILE A 149 -5.75 2.34 6.83
CA ILE A 149 -6.31 1.39 5.84
C ILE A 149 -7.36 0.50 6.50
N VAL A 150 -7.06 -0.14 7.64
CA VAL A 150 -7.99 -1.04 8.32
C VAL A 150 -9.24 -0.28 8.79
N TYR A 151 -9.08 0.92 9.33
CA TYR A 151 -10.21 1.74 9.80
C TYR A 151 -11.06 2.27 8.65
N ASN A 152 -10.47 2.66 7.53
CA ASN A 152 -11.23 3.05 6.35
C ASN A 152 -12.04 1.87 5.79
N LEU A 153 -11.46 0.66 5.71
CA LEU A 153 -12.19 -0.55 5.34
C LEU A 153 -13.35 -0.84 6.31
N TYR A 154 -13.12 -0.74 7.63
CA TYR A 154 -14.17 -0.88 8.65
C TYR A 154 -15.33 0.09 8.40
N ARG A 155 -15.04 1.38 8.21
CA ARG A 155 -16.05 2.43 7.96
C ARG A 155 -16.81 2.19 6.66
N ILE A 156 -16.11 1.78 5.59
CA ILE A 156 -16.71 1.43 4.29
C ILE A 156 -17.66 0.24 4.48
N HIS A 157 -17.21 -0.83 5.13
CA HIS A 157 -18.01 -2.03 5.33
C HIS A 157 -19.22 -1.81 6.25
N LYS A 158 -19.10 -0.90 7.23
CA LYS A 158 -20.24 -0.50 8.07
C LYS A 158 -21.34 0.16 7.26
N LYS A 159 -20.98 0.99 6.25
CA LYS A 159 -21.94 1.70 5.40
C LYS A 159 -22.32 0.89 4.15
N TYR A 160 -21.41 0.11 3.61
CA TYR A 160 -21.57 -0.66 2.38
C TYR A 160 -21.12 -2.12 2.59
N PRO A 161 -21.87 -2.97 3.29
CA PRO A 161 -21.42 -4.32 3.66
C PRO A 161 -21.00 -5.21 2.47
N GLY A 162 -21.60 -4.98 1.30
CA GLY A 162 -21.27 -5.69 0.07
C GLY A 162 -20.09 -5.12 -0.72
N PHE A 163 -19.43 -4.08 -0.23
CA PHE A 163 -18.23 -3.55 -0.89
C PHE A 163 -17.06 -4.53 -0.75
N ARG A 164 -16.31 -4.68 -1.84
CA ARG A 164 -14.98 -5.29 -1.89
C ARG A 164 -14.13 -4.52 -2.91
N HIS A 165 -12.89 -4.23 -2.55
CA HIS A 165 -11.91 -3.66 -3.46
C HIS A 165 -11.39 -4.72 -4.44
N HIS A 166 -11.16 -5.92 -3.93
CA HIS A 166 -10.61 -7.11 -4.59
C HIS A 166 -9.16 -7.01 -5.05
N ASP A 167 -8.55 -5.85 -5.03
CA ASP A 167 -7.18 -5.62 -5.52
C ASP A 167 -6.35 -4.75 -4.58
N LEU A 168 -6.56 -4.86 -3.27
CA LEU A 168 -5.94 -4.00 -2.26
C LEU A 168 -4.52 -4.49 -1.90
N HIS A 169 -3.63 -4.46 -2.87
CA HIS A 169 -2.20 -4.70 -2.68
C HIS A 169 -1.41 -3.38 -2.55
N GLY A 170 -0.11 -3.45 -2.25
CA GLY A 170 0.70 -2.27 -1.94
C GLY A 170 0.86 -1.27 -3.08
N GLY A 171 0.70 -1.69 -4.35
CA GLY A 171 0.67 -0.80 -5.51
C GLY A 171 -0.62 0.03 -5.62
N ASN A 172 -1.71 -0.41 -4.95
CA ASN A 172 -3.00 0.29 -4.94
C ASN A 172 -3.24 1.09 -3.64
N ILE A 173 -2.19 1.35 -2.89
CA ILE A 173 -2.19 2.23 -1.71
C ILE A 173 -1.09 3.28 -1.91
N MET A 174 -1.47 4.55 -1.90
CA MET A 174 -0.53 5.67 -1.91
C MET A 174 -0.31 6.15 -0.49
N VAL A 175 0.93 6.50 -0.15
CA VAL A 175 1.29 7.13 1.13
C VAL A 175 1.86 8.51 0.81
N ARG A 176 1.25 9.57 1.36
CA ARG A 176 1.72 10.96 1.23
C ARG A 176 2.08 11.56 2.58
N THR A 177 2.97 12.53 2.56
CA THR A 177 3.29 13.35 3.73
C THR A 177 2.18 14.37 3.98
N VAL A 178 1.78 14.52 5.22
CA VAL A 178 0.77 15.49 5.67
C VAL A 178 1.17 16.06 7.04
N PRO A 179 0.61 17.19 7.47
CA PRO A 179 0.82 17.70 8.83
C PRO A 179 0.41 16.66 9.89
N ASP A 180 1.13 16.67 11.01
CA ASP A 180 0.82 15.82 12.16
C ASP A 180 -0.55 16.15 12.74
N LYS A 181 -1.33 15.11 12.98
CA LYS A 181 -2.63 15.16 13.65
C LYS A 181 -2.98 13.82 14.27
N ASN A 182 -3.94 13.80 15.15
CA ASN A 182 -4.50 12.55 15.68
C ASN A 182 -5.63 12.03 14.79
N ILE A 183 -5.59 10.73 14.53
CA ILE A 183 -6.66 10.01 13.85
C ILE A 183 -7.59 9.44 14.90
N GLN A 184 -8.86 9.80 14.84
CA GLN A 184 -9.87 9.28 15.74
C GLN A 184 -10.40 7.93 15.22
N ILE A 185 -10.19 6.89 16.01
CA ILE A 185 -10.71 5.54 15.76
C ILE A 185 -11.93 5.35 16.66
N SER A 186 -13.09 5.19 16.04
CA SER A 186 -14.37 4.99 16.74
C SER A 186 -14.89 3.58 16.45
N LEU A 187 -14.62 2.68 17.37
CA LEU A 187 -15.16 1.32 17.45
C LEU A 187 -16.16 1.27 18.61
N ASN A 188 -16.23 0.14 19.33
CA ASN A 188 -16.96 0.04 20.61
C ASN A 188 -16.32 0.95 21.68
N LYS A 189 -15.00 1.13 21.62
CA LYS A 189 -14.26 2.13 22.40
C LYS A 189 -13.64 3.16 21.44
N LYS A 190 -13.61 4.43 21.86
CA LYS A 190 -12.94 5.49 21.11
C LYS A 190 -11.49 5.61 21.58
N TYR A 191 -10.57 5.68 20.66
CA TYR A 191 -9.18 6.01 20.92
C TYR A 191 -8.59 6.79 19.75
N SER A 192 -7.45 7.44 19.96
CA SER A 192 -6.76 8.18 18.92
C SER A 192 -5.35 7.65 18.73
N ILE A 193 -4.88 7.69 17.49
CA ILE A 193 -3.49 7.41 17.14
C ILE A 193 -2.92 8.59 16.36
N PRO A 194 -1.63 8.92 16.55
CA PRO A 194 -0.96 9.90 15.69
C PRO A 194 -0.95 9.43 14.24
N ASN A 195 -1.11 10.34 13.27
CA ASN A 195 -0.89 10.01 11.87
C ASN A 195 0.60 9.95 11.50
N ALA A 196 1.47 10.34 12.42
CA ALA A 196 2.92 10.34 12.26
C ALA A 196 3.38 11.01 10.94
N GLY A 197 2.75 12.13 10.57
CA GLY A 197 3.05 12.89 9.37
C GLY A 197 2.67 12.21 8.05
N VAL A 198 1.86 11.13 8.06
CA VAL A 198 1.51 10.38 6.85
C VAL A 198 0.00 10.16 6.72
N GLU A 199 -0.45 10.09 5.45
CA GLU A 199 -1.81 9.72 5.08
C GLU A 199 -1.77 8.61 4.02
N ALA A 200 -2.57 7.56 4.27
CA ALA A 200 -2.75 6.45 3.35
C ALA A 200 -4.02 6.63 2.51
N VAL A 201 -3.90 6.47 1.19
CA VAL A 201 -4.97 6.70 0.22
C VAL A 201 -5.13 5.46 -0.66
N ILE A 202 -6.34 4.88 -0.69
CA ILE A 202 -6.68 3.71 -1.50
C ILE A 202 -7.04 4.16 -2.92
N ILE A 203 -6.44 3.54 -3.93
CA ILE A 203 -6.64 3.86 -5.35
C ILE A 203 -7.02 2.62 -6.16
N ASP A 204 -7.48 2.83 -7.38
CA ASP A 204 -7.81 1.81 -8.40
C ASP A 204 -8.97 0.86 -8.03
N PHE A 205 -10.19 1.26 -8.35
CA PHE A 205 -11.42 0.54 -8.05
C PHE A 205 -11.92 -0.33 -9.21
N GLY A 206 -11.07 -0.63 -10.19
CA GLY A 206 -11.44 -1.39 -11.39
C GLY A 206 -11.99 -2.79 -11.11
N PHE A 207 -11.53 -3.46 -10.06
CA PHE A 207 -12.01 -4.78 -9.63
C PHE A 207 -13.08 -4.74 -8.54
N SER A 208 -13.57 -3.56 -8.16
CA SER A 208 -14.46 -3.47 -7.00
C SER A 208 -15.82 -4.11 -7.24
N ALA A 209 -16.32 -4.79 -6.20
CA ALA A 209 -17.73 -5.07 -6.02
C ALA A 209 -18.36 -3.95 -5.18
N PHE A 210 -19.51 -3.45 -5.61
CA PHE A 210 -20.24 -2.44 -4.85
C PHE A 210 -21.75 -2.74 -4.92
N PRO A 211 -22.51 -2.55 -3.82
CA PRO A 211 -23.94 -2.80 -3.83
C PRO A 211 -24.63 -2.03 -4.95
N ARG A 212 -25.50 -2.73 -5.72
CA ARG A 212 -26.28 -2.18 -6.83
C ARG A 212 -25.48 -1.61 -8.02
N ILE A 213 -24.14 -1.78 -8.05
CA ILE A 213 -23.30 -1.42 -9.19
C ILE A 213 -22.75 -2.70 -9.81
N ARG A 214 -23.05 -2.90 -11.11
CA ARG A 214 -22.55 -4.07 -11.85
C ARG A 214 -21.11 -3.84 -12.28
N ASN A 215 -20.23 -4.77 -11.95
CA ASN A 215 -18.88 -4.85 -12.49
C ASN A 215 -18.73 -6.14 -13.30
N PRO A 216 -18.63 -6.07 -14.64
CA PRO A 216 -18.54 -7.27 -15.48
C PRO A 216 -17.32 -8.12 -15.22
N LEU A 217 -16.18 -7.53 -14.77
CA LEU A 217 -14.91 -8.23 -14.52
C LEU A 217 -15.05 -9.28 -13.42
N ILE A 218 -15.73 -8.97 -12.31
CA ILE A 218 -15.65 -9.78 -11.09
C ILE A 218 -16.37 -11.13 -11.12
N ASN A 219 -17.07 -11.45 -12.21
CA ASN A 219 -17.77 -12.73 -12.33
C ASN A 219 -17.21 -13.62 -13.45
N THR A 220 -16.03 -13.29 -13.98
CA THR A 220 -15.36 -14.15 -14.94
C THR A 220 -14.77 -15.38 -14.25
N ARG A 221 -14.79 -16.55 -14.93
CA ARG A 221 -14.32 -17.83 -14.35
C ARG A 221 -12.92 -17.73 -13.73
N ASN A 222 -12.02 -17.01 -14.39
CA ASN A 222 -10.63 -16.86 -13.95
C ASN A 222 -10.52 -16.09 -12.61
N TYR A 223 -11.36 -15.09 -12.41
CA TYR A 223 -11.33 -14.27 -11.20
C TYR A 223 -12.09 -14.90 -10.03
N VAL A 224 -13.17 -15.63 -10.30
CA VAL A 224 -13.92 -16.36 -9.26
C VAL A 224 -13.03 -17.37 -8.55
N ASN A 225 -12.17 -18.06 -9.28
CA ASN A 225 -11.25 -19.06 -8.69
C ASN A 225 -10.22 -18.47 -7.70
N ILE A 226 -9.93 -17.18 -7.81
CA ILE A 226 -9.08 -16.43 -6.86
C ILE A 226 -9.90 -15.54 -5.92
N GLY A 227 -11.16 -15.86 -5.73
CA GLY A 227 -12.04 -15.19 -4.77
C GLY A 227 -12.55 -13.82 -5.21
N ILE A 228 -12.29 -13.37 -6.46
CA ILE A 228 -12.79 -12.10 -6.98
C ILE A 228 -14.22 -12.31 -7.51
N SER A 229 -15.21 -12.11 -6.65
CA SER A 229 -16.62 -12.23 -7.01
C SER A 229 -17.49 -11.39 -6.06
N ARG A 230 -18.78 -11.24 -6.38
CA ARG A 230 -19.75 -10.61 -5.46
C ARG A 230 -19.97 -11.40 -4.16
N LYS A 231 -19.62 -12.69 -4.16
CA LYS A 231 -19.74 -13.61 -3.01
C LYS A 231 -18.42 -13.79 -2.26
N SER A 232 -17.39 -12.94 -2.55
CA SER A 232 -16.11 -13.02 -1.83
C SER A 232 -16.29 -12.78 -0.34
N ASP A 233 -15.39 -13.39 0.45
CA ASP A 233 -15.37 -13.24 1.89
C ASP A 233 -15.44 -11.77 2.33
N ARG A 234 -16.12 -11.52 3.46
CA ARG A 234 -16.28 -10.17 4.01
C ARG A 234 -14.93 -9.51 4.29
N PHE A 235 -13.94 -10.27 4.72
CA PHE A 235 -12.62 -9.78 5.09
C PHE A 235 -11.56 -10.00 4.00
N TYR A 236 -11.99 -10.24 2.75
CA TYR A 236 -11.09 -10.45 1.61
C TYR A 236 -10.03 -9.34 1.46
N ASP A 237 -10.46 -8.09 1.49
CA ASP A 237 -9.54 -6.94 1.33
C ASP A 237 -8.63 -6.77 2.55
N LEU A 238 -9.13 -7.03 3.75
CA LEU A 238 -8.33 -7.03 4.97
C LEU A 238 -7.23 -8.10 4.91
N HIS A 239 -7.60 -9.33 4.51
CA HIS A 239 -6.62 -10.40 4.30
C HIS A 239 -5.57 -10.02 3.27
N LEU A 240 -5.99 -9.53 2.08
CA LEU A 240 -5.07 -9.16 1.02
C LEU A 240 -4.09 -8.06 1.47
N PHE A 241 -4.58 -7.07 2.21
CA PHE A 241 -3.75 -6.01 2.78
C PHE A 241 -2.76 -6.55 3.83
N LEU A 242 -3.23 -7.35 4.80
CA LEU A 242 -2.36 -7.95 5.82
C LEU A 242 -1.30 -8.86 5.19
N ASN A 243 -1.69 -9.66 4.19
CA ASN A 243 -0.76 -10.54 3.48
C ASN A 243 0.26 -9.75 2.63
N THR A 244 -0.15 -8.60 2.06
CA THR A 244 0.77 -7.64 1.44
C THR A 244 1.80 -7.13 2.45
N MET A 245 1.37 -6.67 3.62
CA MET A 245 2.28 -6.20 4.68
C MET A 245 3.23 -7.31 5.15
N TYR A 246 2.73 -8.54 5.29
CA TYR A 246 3.56 -9.70 5.59
C TYR A 246 4.61 -9.95 4.51
N GLY A 247 4.22 -9.88 3.24
CA GLY A 247 5.11 -10.05 2.09
C GLY A 247 6.24 -9.03 2.05
N LEU A 248 5.92 -7.75 2.29
CA LEU A 248 6.89 -6.66 2.36
C LEU A 248 7.88 -6.80 3.54
N CYS A 249 7.45 -7.45 4.63
CA CYS A 249 8.25 -7.70 5.83
C CYS A 249 8.70 -9.16 5.97
N ARG A 250 8.66 -9.96 4.89
CA ARG A 250 8.94 -11.41 4.95
C ARG A 250 10.34 -11.72 5.45
N GLN A 251 11.32 -10.94 5.00
CA GLN A 251 12.73 -10.99 5.44
C GLN A 251 13.05 -9.66 6.13
N PRO A 252 12.71 -9.51 7.42
CA PRO A 252 12.77 -8.22 8.08
C PRO A 252 14.21 -7.77 8.28
N SER A 253 14.54 -6.58 7.77
CA SER A 253 15.85 -5.95 7.88
C SER A 253 16.00 -5.06 9.12
N ASN A 254 14.88 -4.67 9.74
CA ASN A 254 14.85 -3.74 10.87
C ASN A 254 13.76 -4.09 11.90
N ARG A 255 13.72 -3.34 13.02
CA ARG A 255 12.75 -3.55 14.10
C ARG A 255 11.30 -3.34 13.63
N THR A 256 11.05 -2.32 12.82
CA THR A 256 9.70 -2.01 12.30
C THR A 256 9.15 -3.19 11.51
N GLU A 257 9.92 -3.72 10.57
CA GLU A 257 9.50 -4.86 9.75
C GLU A 257 9.29 -6.13 10.60
N ARG A 258 10.14 -6.38 11.62
CA ARG A 258 9.92 -7.49 12.57
C ARG A 258 8.60 -7.36 13.30
N MET A 259 8.27 -6.17 13.81
CA MET A 259 7.03 -5.94 14.55
C MET A 259 5.79 -6.09 13.65
N VAL A 260 5.83 -5.60 12.41
CA VAL A 260 4.75 -5.80 11.44
C VAL A 260 4.56 -7.29 11.12
N LYS A 261 5.65 -8.01 10.85
CA LYS A 261 5.61 -9.45 10.59
C LYS A 261 4.98 -10.22 11.76
N THR A 262 5.43 -9.94 12.99
CA THR A 262 4.89 -10.56 14.20
C THR A 262 3.40 -10.26 14.38
N LEU A 263 2.98 -9.01 14.17
CA LEU A 263 1.57 -8.64 14.20
C LEU A 263 0.76 -9.48 13.22
N VAL A 264 1.17 -9.54 11.96
CA VAL A 264 0.40 -10.26 10.93
C VAL A 264 0.35 -11.76 11.23
N GLN A 265 1.46 -12.36 11.71
CA GLN A 265 1.49 -13.76 12.12
C GLN A 265 0.59 -14.04 13.34
N SER A 266 0.39 -13.07 14.23
CA SER A 266 -0.55 -13.19 15.36
C SER A 266 -2.03 -13.08 14.96
N LEU A 267 -2.30 -12.57 13.76
CA LEU A 267 -3.64 -12.33 13.23
C LEU A 267 -4.08 -13.40 12.24
N LEU A 268 -3.14 -13.91 11.44
CA LEU A 268 -3.42 -14.85 10.36
C LEU A 268 -2.70 -16.18 10.62
N PRO A 269 -3.43 -17.30 10.70
CA PRO A 269 -2.84 -18.63 10.70
C PRO A 269 -1.94 -18.89 9.49
N PRO A 270 -0.94 -19.81 9.60
CA PRO A 270 0.04 -20.06 8.55
C PRO A 270 -0.56 -20.38 7.17
N GLU A 271 -1.70 -21.07 7.13
CA GLU A 271 -2.40 -21.40 5.88
C GLU A 271 -2.95 -20.16 5.13
N TYR A 272 -3.07 -19.01 5.77
CA TYR A 272 -3.46 -17.74 5.15
C TYR A 272 -2.27 -16.89 4.71
N LEU A 273 -1.04 -17.28 5.06
CA LEU A 273 0.20 -16.59 4.71
C LEU A 273 1.04 -17.35 3.68
N SER A 274 0.80 -18.64 3.49
CA SER A 274 1.61 -19.50 2.64
C SER A 274 1.02 -19.65 1.23
N MET A 275 1.84 -19.38 0.22
CA MET A 275 1.50 -19.62 -1.19
C MET A 275 1.25 -21.09 -1.54
N LYS A 276 1.73 -22.03 -0.71
CA LYS A 276 1.49 -23.47 -0.86
C LYS A 276 0.15 -23.92 -0.27
N SER A 277 -0.55 -23.03 0.41
CA SER A 277 -1.82 -23.32 1.07
C SER A 277 -2.96 -23.55 0.07
N THR A 278 -3.86 -24.47 0.42
CA THR A 278 -5.13 -24.65 -0.31
C THR A 278 -6.08 -23.45 -0.16
N LYS A 279 -5.92 -22.61 0.89
CA LYS A 279 -6.75 -21.43 1.16
C LYS A 279 -6.41 -20.23 0.27
N ILE A 280 -5.20 -20.18 -0.29
CA ILE A 280 -4.63 -19.03 -1.00
C ILE A 280 -4.28 -19.40 -2.45
N LYS A 281 -4.47 -18.47 -3.36
CA LYS A 281 -3.94 -18.50 -4.72
C LYS A 281 -3.49 -17.08 -5.11
N ASN A 282 -2.25 -16.94 -5.55
CA ASN A 282 -1.69 -15.63 -5.93
C ASN A 282 -1.89 -14.56 -4.83
N PHE A 283 -1.52 -14.90 -3.57
CA PHE A 283 -1.71 -14.05 -2.37
C PHE A 283 -3.18 -13.70 -2.03
N ARG A 284 -4.15 -14.25 -2.72
CA ARG A 284 -5.58 -13.96 -2.58
C ARG A 284 -6.30 -15.15 -1.98
N LEU A 285 -7.35 -14.89 -1.21
CA LEU A 285 -8.24 -15.94 -0.71
C LEU A 285 -8.91 -16.66 -1.90
N ARG A 286 -8.95 -17.98 -1.86
CA ARG A 286 -9.71 -18.75 -2.84
C ARG A 286 -11.21 -18.50 -2.67
N GLY A 287 -11.92 -18.47 -3.79
CA GLY A 287 -13.39 -18.49 -3.81
C GLY A 287 -13.97 -19.84 -3.35
N ASN A 288 -15.25 -19.81 -3.01
CA ASN A 288 -16.04 -21.00 -2.65
C ASN A 288 -15.51 -21.80 -1.44
N MET A 289 -14.87 -21.14 -0.51
CA MET A 289 -14.38 -21.72 0.73
C MET A 289 -14.82 -20.86 1.92
N ASN A 290 -15.09 -21.52 3.05
CA ASN A 290 -15.26 -20.82 4.31
C ASN A 290 -13.90 -20.40 4.87
N HIS A 291 -13.78 -19.14 5.27
CA HIS A 291 -12.57 -18.58 5.84
C HIS A 291 -12.81 -18.13 7.26
N THR A 292 -11.84 -18.40 8.14
CA THR A 292 -11.83 -17.87 9.51
C THR A 292 -10.77 -16.77 9.57
N LEU A 293 -11.22 -15.52 9.50
CA LEU A 293 -10.36 -14.33 9.44
C LEU A 293 -10.69 -13.38 10.59
N PRO A 294 -9.70 -12.58 11.05
CA PRO A 294 -9.95 -11.57 12.07
C PRO A 294 -10.88 -10.47 11.55
N SER A 295 -11.73 -9.94 12.43
CA SER A 295 -12.52 -8.76 12.10
C SER A 295 -11.65 -7.50 12.07
N PHE A 296 -12.15 -6.41 11.46
CA PHE A 296 -11.46 -5.11 11.48
C PHE A 296 -11.22 -4.62 12.91
N GLU A 297 -12.21 -4.83 13.79
CA GLU A 297 -12.13 -4.47 15.21
C GLU A 297 -11.06 -5.31 15.92
N THR A 298 -11.02 -6.62 15.67
CA THR A 298 -9.99 -7.52 16.23
C THR A 298 -8.59 -7.03 15.86
N VAL A 299 -8.38 -6.59 14.62
CA VAL A 299 -7.09 -6.05 14.17
C VAL A 299 -6.77 -4.75 14.88
N LEU A 300 -7.69 -3.77 14.84
CA LEU A 300 -7.49 -2.42 15.38
C LEU A 300 -7.32 -2.40 16.91
N MET A 301 -7.86 -3.38 17.62
CA MET A 301 -7.72 -3.50 19.08
C MET A 301 -6.42 -4.17 19.52
N ARG A 302 -5.55 -4.58 18.61
CA ARG A 302 -4.25 -5.17 18.98
C ARG A 302 -3.35 -4.13 19.66
N PRO A 303 -2.53 -4.54 20.64
CA PRO A 303 -1.55 -3.65 21.31
C PRO A 303 -0.68 -2.86 20.34
N PHE A 304 -0.34 -3.45 19.20
CA PHE A 304 0.38 -2.76 18.13
C PHE A 304 -0.21 -1.39 17.76
N PHE A 305 -1.54 -1.21 17.85
CA PHE A 305 -2.21 0.05 17.54
C PHE A 305 -2.58 0.88 18.77
N THR A 306 -2.82 0.23 19.92
CA THR A 306 -3.40 0.90 21.11
C THR A 306 -2.35 1.36 22.12
N GLU A 307 -1.15 0.78 22.13
CA GLU A 307 -0.10 1.10 23.13
C GLU A 307 0.62 2.43 22.91
N THR A 308 0.45 3.07 21.75
CA THR A 308 1.06 4.39 21.48
C THR A 308 0.64 5.49 22.45
N SER A 309 -0.58 5.43 22.99
CA SER A 309 -1.07 6.39 23.99
C SER A 309 -0.46 6.19 25.37
N LYS A 310 0.00 4.96 25.71
CA LYS A 310 0.63 4.64 27.00
C LYS A 310 2.13 4.94 27.01
N VAL A 311 2.84 4.69 25.90
CA VAL A 311 4.29 4.98 25.81
C VAL A 311 4.59 6.46 26.00
N ASN A 312 3.75 7.36 25.47
CA ASN A 312 3.91 8.81 25.70
C ASN A 312 3.64 9.24 27.14
N GLN A 313 2.78 8.51 27.89
CA GLN A 313 2.61 8.74 29.32
C GLN A 313 3.79 8.18 30.13
N PHE A 314 4.31 7.00 29.77
CA PHE A 314 5.49 6.44 30.41
C PHE A 314 6.75 7.26 30.12
N GLN A 315 6.97 7.76 28.94
CA GLN A 315 8.12 8.64 28.65
C GLN A 315 8.03 9.96 29.41
N LYS A 316 6.85 10.57 29.61
CA LYS A 316 6.68 11.74 30.46
C LYS A 316 6.96 11.46 31.93
N LEU A 317 6.73 10.24 32.42
CA LEU A 317 7.04 9.83 33.78
C LEU A 317 8.54 9.57 34.01
N PHE A 318 9.31 9.27 32.97
CA PHE A 318 10.75 8.98 33.04
C PHE A 318 11.66 10.14 32.60
N THR A 319 11.12 11.26 32.11
CA THR A 319 11.89 12.50 31.99
C THR A 319 11.96 13.19 33.34
N LYS A 320 12.74 12.63 34.26
CA LYS A 320 13.15 13.37 35.47
C LYS A 320 13.96 14.60 35.05
N PRO A 321 13.79 15.75 35.76
CA PRO A 321 14.57 16.94 35.50
C PRO A 321 16.05 16.61 35.58
N LYS A 322 16.84 17.15 34.65
CA LYS A 322 18.31 17.10 34.69
C LYS A 322 18.79 17.70 36.01
N VAL A 323 19.03 16.85 37.00
CA VAL A 323 19.84 17.25 38.16
C VAL A 323 21.28 17.26 37.66
N SER A 324 21.88 18.44 37.67
CA SER A 324 23.30 18.59 37.35
C SER A 324 24.13 17.67 38.23
N PRO A 325 25.10 16.91 37.69
CA PRO A 325 25.89 16.01 38.51
C PRO A 325 26.76 16.83 39.44
N LYS A 326 26.48 16.78 40.74
CA LYS A 326 27.48 17.17 41.78
C LYS A 326 28.69 16.29 41.62
N ARG A 327 29.86 16.90 41.36
CA ARG A 327 31.15 16.27 41.19
C ARG A 327 31.51 15.54 42.49
N LEU A 328 31.31 14.22 42.53
CA LEU A 328 31.81 13.38 43.59
C LEU A 328 33.32 13.16 43.35
N VAL A 329 34.15 13.74 44.25
CA VAL A 329 35.60 13.52 44.27
C VAL A 329 35.84 12.18 44.94
N PHE A 330 36.13 11.17 44.16
CA PHE A 330 36.60 9.87 44.68
C PHE A 330 38.09 9.95 44.97
N LYS A 331 38.46 9.77 46.24
CA LYS A 331 39.88 9.50 46.66
C LYS A 331 40.22 8.09 46.18
N ALA A 332 41.32 7.97 45.43
CA ALA A 332 41.81 6.70 44.94
C ALA A 332 42.33 5.82 46.11
N PRO A 333 42.05 4.50 46.12
CA PRO A 333 42.64 3.56 47.04
C PRO A 333 44.08 3.19 46.58
N PRO A 334 44.96 2.72 47.51
CA PRO A 334 46.38 2.50 47.23
C PRO A 334 46.61 1.34 46.25
N VAL A 335 47.64 1.52 45.43
CA VAL A 335 48.11 0.58 44.41
C VAL A 335 48.75 -0.65 45.07
N VAL A 336 48.16 -1.83 44.82
CA VAL A 336 48.78 -3.12 45.12
C VAL A 336 49.34 -3.70 43.81
N THR A 337 50.64 -3.68 43.66
CA THR A 337 51.38 -4.37 42.60
C THR A 337 51.29 -5.87 42.77
N LYS A 338 50.67 -6.62 41.88
CA LYS A 338 50.90 -8.04 41.67
C LYS A 338 51.15 -8.35 40.21
N GLN A 339 52.21 -9.13 40.02
CA GLN A 339 52.87 -9.54 38.80
C GLN A 339 51.90 -10.10 37.70
N VAL A 340 52.17 -9.67 36.47
CA VAL A 340 51.53 -10.14 35.26
C VAL A 340 52.30 -11.34 34.72
N GLY A 341 51.68 -12.52 34.75
CA GLY A 341 52.12 -13.72 34.05
C GLY A 341 51.31 -13.94 32.78
N ASN A 342 52.00 -13.97 31.68
CA ASN A 342 51.73 -14.59 30.40
C ASN A 342 50.26 -14.83 29.93
N ALA A 343 49.62 -13.82 29.34
CA ALA A 343 48.39 -13.97 28.57
C ALA A 343 48.58 -13.91 27.03
N LYS A 344 49.83 -13.73 26.55
CA LYS A 344 50.11 -13.63 25.09
C LYS A 344 50.24 -14.95 24.35
N ALA A 345 50.37 -16.08 25.04
CA ALA A 345 50.57 -17.39 24.40
C ALA A 345 49.26 -18.12 24.01
N ARG A 346 48.11 -17.72 24.56
CA ARG A 346 46.82 -18.39 24.26
C ARG A 346 46.01 -17.78 23.09
N ALA A 347 46.30 -16.55 22.68
CA ALA A 347 45.56 -15.89 21.56
C ALA A 347 46.06 -16.32 20.16
N ILE A 348 47.25 -16.88 20.03
CA ILE A 348 47.83 -17.27 18.71
C ILE A 348 47.39 -18.68 18.29
N ALA A 349 46.97 -19.53 19.21
CA ALA A 349 46.51 -20.91 18.89
C ALA A 349 45.09 -20.97 18.28
N ILE A 350 44.23 -19.98 18.54
CA ILE A 350 42.83 -19.97 18.04
C ILE A 350 42.72 -19.43 16.62
N LEU A 351 43.69 -18.62 16.15
CA LEU A 351 43.69 -18.07 14.80
C LEU A 351 44.30 -19.01 13.72
N LYS A 352 44.92 -20.10 14.09
CA LYS A 352 45.46 -21.09 13.13
C LYS A 352 44.55 -22.27 12.84
N ALA A 353 43.49 -22.49 13.61
CA ALA A 353 42.52 -23.58 13.39
C ALA A 353 41.32 -23.22 12.45
N GLY A 354 41.19 -21.96 12.04
CA GLY A 354 40.06 -21.48 11.23
C GLY A 354 40.27 -21.48 9.70
N LYS A 355 41.39 -21.95 9.19
CA LYS A 355 41.67 -21.93 7.73
C LYS A 355 41.87 -23.33 7.18
N LEU A 356 40.81 -24.12 7.14
CA LEU A 356 40.74 -25.32 6.29
C LEU A 356 39.30 -25.84 6.27
N ILE A 357 38.42 -25.30 5.44
CA ILE A 357 37.28 -25.96 4.76
C ILE A 357 36.69 -24.95 3.78
N THR A 358 37.29 -24.87 2.58
CA THR A 358 36.58 -24.41 1.37
C THR A 358 36.75 -25.50 0.33
N LYS A 359 35.75 -26.36 0.19
CA LYS A 359 35.64 -27.29 -0.95
C LYS A 359 34.43 -26.96 -1.80
N LYS A 360 34.75 -26.45 -3.01
CA LYS A 360 34.20 -26.68 -4.37
C LYS A 360 32.69 -26.94 -4.50
N LYS A 361 32.02 -26.00 -5.19
CA LYS A 361 30.71 -26.21 -5.85
C LYS A 361 30.88 -27.04 -7.13
N PRO A 362 29.96 -27.98 -7.46
CA PRO A 362 29.90 -28.59 -8.78
C PRO A 362 29.13 -27.70 -9.77
N VAL A 363 29.68 -27.54 -10.95
CA VAL A 363 29.07 -26.87 -12.13
C VAL A 363 28.13 -27.89 -12.78
N MET A 364 26.83 -27.57 -12.86
CA MET A 364 25.89 -28.32 -13.73
C MET A 364 25.91 -27.72 -15.14
N LYS A 365 26.31 -28.55 -16.11
CA LYS A 365 26.17 -28.28 -17.53
C LYS A 365 24.76 -28.66 -17.96
N PHE A 366 24.02 -27.73 -18.56
CA PHE A 366 22.80 -28.02 -19.30
C PHE A 366 23.13 -28.37 -20.73
N THR A 367 22.80 -29.59 -21.16
CA THR A 367 22.74 -30.00 -22.57
C THR A 367 21.34 -29.72 -23.13
N LYS A 368 21.32 -29.03 -24.28
CA LYS A 368 20.12 -28.84 -25.10
C LYS A 368 19.74 -30.18 -25.76
N LYS A 369 18.47 -30.52 -25.68
CA LYS A 369 17.72 -31.22 -26.72
C LYS A 369 16.33 -30.59 -26.82
#